data_764bf74ac2f1dcb4444efcc5c15f0c2a
#
_entry.id   764bf74ac2f1dcb4444efcc5c15f0c2a
#
_cell.length_a   1.000
_cell.length_b   1.000
_cell.length_c   1.000
_cell.angle_alpha   90.00
_cell.angle_beta   90.00
_cell.angle_gamma   90.00
#
_symmetry.space_group_name_H-M   'P 1'
#
loop_
_entity.id
_entity.type
_entity.pdbx_description
1 polymer ?
#
loop_
_entity_poly.entity_id
_entity_poly.type
_entity_poly.pdbx_seq_one_letter_code
_entity_poly.pdbx_strand_id
1 'polypeptide(L)'
;IVIDCDLKRPMQHIYAGVWQQPGLAEVLRGTKVVEDCLQRLGEAGPWILTAGAVGDNPLALSKMHQLADLIAELKEKFDYVIIDAPPVLPLADMQVLASMGDLLAYVVKASMTGRDVVQKALRVIGDTANVGIILNGLDAHTTPYYMQQEYYREAHHEQLK
;
A
#
# COMPACT_ATOMS: atom_id res chain seq x y z
N ILE A 1 5.53 7.53 -6.74
CA ILE A 1 6.29 7.12 -5.54
C ILE A 1 5.56 5.99 -4.81
N VAL A 2 6.32 5.06 -4.20
CA VAL A 2 5.85 4.04 -3.26
C VAL A 2 6.32 4.39 -1.86
N ILE A 3 5.45 4.32 -0.86
CA ILE A 3 5.75 4.59 0.55
C ILE A 3 5.49 3.32 1.36
N ASP A 4 6.52 2.79 2.05
CA ASP A 4 6.38 1.65 2.95
C ASP A 4 5.88 2.13 4.33
N CYS A 5 4.58 1.99 4.57
CA CYS A 5 3.93 2.33 5.83
C CYS A 5 3.75 1.12 6.77
N ASP A 6 4.17 -0.10 6.37
CA ASP A 6 4.23 -1.23 7.30
C ASP A 6 5.49 -1.17 8.16
N LEU A 7 5.51 -0.24 9.09
CA LEU A 7 6.65 -0.05 10.00
C LEU A 7 6.85 -1.22 10.97
N LYS A 8 5.94 -2.19 11.04
CA LYS A 8 6.09 -3.40 11.86
C LYS A 8 6.81 -4.52 11.13
N ARG A 9 6.55 -4.66 9.83
CA ARG A 9 7.13 -5.71 8.98
C ARG A 9 7.51 -5.13 7.62
N PRO A 10 8.44 -4.16 7.57
CA PRO A 10 8.79 -3.51 6.34
C PRO A 10 9.43 -4.49 5.38
N MET A 11 8.94 -4.54 4.15
CA MET A 11 9.43 -5.47 3.13
C MET A 11 9.79 -4.79 1.81
N GLN A 12 9.36 -3.54 1.60
CA GLN A 12 9.55 -2.88 0.32
C GLN A 12 11.02 -2.68 -0.04
N HIS A 13 11.89 -2.42 0.94
CA HIS A 13 13.33 -2.32 0.73
C HIS A 13 13.95 -3.63 0.20
N ILE A 14 13.43 -4.79 0.65
CA ILE A 14 13.90 -6.11 0.18
C ILE A 14 13.46 -6.34 -1.27
N TYR A 15 12.16 -6.11 -1.57
CA TYR A 15 11.64 -6.30 -2.93
C TYR A 15 12.25 -5.34 -3.93
N ALA A 16 12.54 -4.13 -3.50
CA ALA A 16 13.13 -3.09 -4.32
C ALA A 16 14.67 -3.19 -4.46
N GLY A 17 15.34 -3.95 -3.58
CA GLY A 17 16.81 -4.04 -3.55
C GLY A 17 17.48 -2.71 -3.17
N VAL A 18 16.85 -1.94 -2.27
CA VAL A 18 17.34 -0.62 -1.80
C VAL A 18 17.63 -0.64 -0.30
N TRP A 19 18.25 0.43 0.21
CA TRP A 19 18.52 0.55 1.64
C TRP A 19 17.24 0.80 2.42
N GLN A 20 17.10 0.14 3.58
CA GLN A 20 15.97 0.37 4.48
C GLN A 20 16.03 1.74 5.15
N GLN A 21 17.24 2.22 5.46
CA GLN A 21 17.46 3.46 6.20
C GLN A 21 18.39 4.41 5.41
N PRO A 22 18.16 5.73 5.52
CA PRO A 22 17.05 6.38 6.19
C PRO A 22 15.72 6.23 5.42
N GLY A 23 14.57 6.42 6.10
CA GLY A 23 13.25 6.27 5.49
C GLY A 23 12.16 7.04 6.24
N LEU A 24 10.92 6.60 6.09
CA LEU A 24 9.72 7.23 6.66
C LEU A 24 9.83 7.48 8.17
N ALA A 25 10.38 6.53 8.92
CA ALA A 25 10.51 6.66 10.36
C ALA A 25 11.42 7.83 10.78
N GLU A 26 12.49 8.11 10.04
CA GLU A 26 13.38 9.25 10.28
C GLU A 26 12.70 10.57 9.95
N VAL A 27 11.94 10.61 8.85
CA VAL A 27 11.13 11.77 8.46
C VAL A 27 10.10 12.10 9.53
N LEU A 28 9.32 11.11 9.98
CA LEU A 28 8.30 11.29 11.02
C LEU A 28 8.87 11.66 12.40
N ARG A 29 10.13 11.32 12.67
CA ARG A 29 10.84 11.79 13.89
C ARG A 29 11.41 13.20 13.73
N GLY A 30 11.44 13.75 12.52
CA GLY A 30 12.04 15.03 12.21
C GLY A 30 13.58 14.99 12.23
N THR A 31 14.19 13.82 12.12
CA THR A 31 15.66 13.65 12.10
C THR A 31 16.24 13.71 10.69
N LYS A 32 15.39 13.57 9.68
CA LYS A 32 15.74 13.70 8.26
C LYS A 32 14.63 14.42 7.51
N VAL A 33 15.00 15.11 6.43
CA VAL A 33 14.04 15.61 5.43
C VAL A 33 13.71 14.49 4.44
N VAL A 34 12.54 14.56 3.81
CA VAL A 34 12.07 13.48 2.94
C VAL A 34 12.97 13.26 1.74
N GLU A 35 13.53 14.31 1.18
CA GLU A 35 14.45 14.28 0.04
C GLU A 35 15.67 13.41 0.28
N ASP A 36 16.23 13.43 1.51
CA ASP A 36 17.38 12.60 1.92
C ASP A 36 17.02 11.11 2.05
N CYS A 37 15.72 10.78 2.11
CA CYS A 37 15.23 9.43 2.32
C CYS A 37 14.69 8.78 1.03
N LEU A 38 14.51 9.56 -0.04
CA LEU A 38 14.00 9.05 -1.31
C LEU A 38 15.08 8.27 -2.06
N GLN A 39 14.72 7.08 -2.52
CA GLN A 39 15.56 6.25 -3.38
C GLN A 39 14.84 5.98 -4.69
N ARG A 40 15.57 5.78 -5.79
CA ARG A 40 14.98 5.51 -7.10
C ARG A 40 15.28 4.08 -7.53
N LEU A 41 14.27 3.40 -8.06
CA LEU A 41 14.39 2.05 -8.59
C LEU A 41 14.97 2.09 -10.02
N GLY A 42 16.28 1.90 -10.14
CA GLY A 42 16.96 2.04 -11.43
C GLY A 42 16.92 3.47 -11.98
N GLU A 43 17.29 3.65 -13.24
CA GLU A 43 17.41 5.00 -13.84
C GLU A 43 16.05 5.65 -14.15
N ALA A 44 15.05 4.88 -14.54
CA ALA A 44 13.72 5.36 -14.95
C ALA A 44 12.56 4.81 -14.09
N GLY A 45 12.85 4.05 -13.04
CA GLY A 45 11.84 3.45 -12.19
C GLY A 45 11.19 4.43 -11.21
N PRO A 46 10.19 3.98 -10.47
CA PRO A 46 9.51 4.78 -9.45
C PRO A 46 10.45 5.14 -8.30
N TRP A 47 10.09 6.21 -7.60
CA TRP A 47 10.71 6.55 -6.33
C TRP A 47 10.13 5.68 -5.22
N ILE A 48 10.93 5.46 -4.17
CA ILE A 48 10.52 4.73 -2.98
C ILE A 48 10.98 5.47 -1.72
N LEU A 49 10.07 5.58 -0.77
CA LEU A 49 10.33 5.95 0.61
C LEU A 49 10.15 4.69 1.45
N THR A 50 11.25 4.10 1.86
CA THR A 50 11.26 2.90 2.70
C THR A 50 10.80 3.20 4.12
N ALA A 51 10.51 2.17 4.90
CA ALA A 51 10.02 2.34 6.28
C ALA A 51 11.01 3.04 7.22
N GLY A 52 12.31 2.94 6.95
CA GLY A 52 13.35 3.49 7.82
C GLY A 52 13.68 2.60 9.02
N ALA A 53 14.27 3.17 10.05
CA ALA A 53 14.60 2.47 11.30
C ALA A 53 13.35 2.21 12.13
N VAL A 54 12.95 0.97 12.20
CA VAL A 54 11.79 0.51 12.96
C VAL A 54 12.13 0.51 14.45
N GLY A 55 11.39 1.27 15.24
CA GLY A 55 11.48 1.29 16.70
C GLY A 55 10.26 0.65 17.36
N ASP A 56 10.23 0.63 18.68
CA ASP A 56 9.21 -0.06 19.48
C ASP A 56 7.77 0.44 19.31
N ASN A 57 7.56 1.66 18.75
CA ASN A 57 6.23 2.20 18.49
C ASN A 57 6.23 3.07 17.20
N PRO A 58 6.16 2.43 16.04
CA PRO A 58 6.45 3.10 14.77
C PRO A 58 5.41 4.12 14.31
N LEU A 59 4.12 3.89 14.54
CA LEU A 59 3.05 4.82 14.16
C LEU A 59 2.14 5.08 15.36
N ALA A 60 2.61 5.89 16.30
CA ALA A 60 1.71 6.44 17.31
C ALA A 60 0.69 7.36 16.61
N LEU A 61 -0.56 7.39 17.09
CA LEU A 61 -1.61 8.32 16.64
C LEU A 61 -1.11 9.78 16.54
N SER A 62 -0.16 10.16 17.43
CA SER A 62 0.51 11.47 17.39
C SER A 62 1.32 11.75 16.12
N LYS A 63 1.68 10.73 15.34
CA LYS A 63 2.44 10.86 14.09
C LYS A 63 1.56 10.84 12.83
N MET A 64 0.27 10.53 12.97
CA MET A 64 -0.65 10.46 11.83
C MET A 64 -0.85 11.81 11.14
N HIS A 65 -0.86 12.92 11.89
CA HIS A 65 -0.91 14.27 11.27
C HIS A 65 0.33 14.54 10.43
N GLN A 66 1.52 14.23 10.96
CA GLN A 66 2.77 14.40 10.22
C GLN A 66 2.83 13.52 8.96
N LEU A 67 2.28 12.31 9.03
CA LEU A 67 2.16 11.44 7.86
C LEU A 67 1.18 12.01 6.83
N ALA A 68 0.04 12.56 7.27
CA ALA A 68 -0.93 13.19 6.38
C ALA A 68 -0.33 14.41 5.66
N ASP A 69 0.40 15.26 6.39
CA ASP A 69 1.09 16.42 5.81
C ASP A 69 2.14 15.99 4.79
N LEU A 70 2.93 14.96 5.11
CA LEU A 70 3.92 14.38 4.19
C LEU A 70 3.26 13.81 2.92
N ILE A 71 2.16 13.07 3.05
CA ILE A 71 1.42 12.52 1.90
C ILE A 71 0.88 13.65 1.04
N ALA A 72 0.33 14.72 1.64
CA ALA A 72 -0.16 15.89 0.92
C ALA A 72 0.97 16.57 0.14
N GLU A 73 2.14 16.75 0.75
CA GLU A 73 3.33 17.29 0.08
C GLU A 73 3.78 16.40 -1.09
N LEU A 74 3.79 15.08 -0.92
CA LEU A 74 4.19 14.15 -1.97
C LEU A 74 3.17 14.10 -3.13
N LYS A 75 1.88 14.29 -2.86
CA LYS A 75 0.85 14.42 -3.91
C LYS A 75 1.08 15.62 -4.84
N GLU A 76 1.72 16.68 -4.37
CA GLU A 76 2.09 17.83 -5.21
C GLU A 76 3.32 17.56 -6.10
N LYS A 77 4.14 16.57 -5.74
CA LYS A 77 5.42 16.28 -6.43
C LYS A 77 5.35 15.06 -7.35
N PHE A 78 4.38 14.15 -7.14
CA PHE A 78 4.27 12.88 -7.84
C PHE A 78 2.87 12.66 -8.42
N ASP A 79 2.78 12.14 -9.64
CA ASP A 79 1.50 11.81 -10.30
C ASP A 79 0.73 10.72 -9.54
N TYR A 80 1.45 9.78 -8.92
CA TYR A 80 0.89 8.69 -8.11
C TYR A 80 1.66 8.51 -6.82
N VAL A 81 0.92 8.48 -5.70
CA VAL A 81 1.44 8.14 -4.38
C VAL A 81 0.81 6.82 -3.94
N ILE A 82 1.60 5.75 -3.94
CA ILE A 82 1.17 4.41 -3.55
C ILE A 82 1.64 4.15 -2.12
N ILE A 83 0.70 3.93 -1.21
CA ILE A 83 0.96 3.65 0.20
C ILE A 83 0.83 2.15 0.42
N ASP A 84 1.95 1.47 0.70
CA ASP A 84 1.94 0.08 1.18
C ASP A 84 1.61 0.07 2.67
N ALA A 85 0.40 -0.36 2.98
CA ALA A 85 -0.17 -0.28 4.32
C ALA A 85 -0.11 -1.64 5.04
N PRO A 86 0.02 -1.65 6.37
CA PRO A 86 -0.08 -2.88 7.14
C PRO A 86 -1.47 -3.51 7.02
N PRO A 87 -1.63 -4.80 7.41
CA PRO A 87 -2.93 -5.47 7.38
C PRO A 87 -4.01 -4.71 8.16
N VAL A 88 -5.22 -4.62 7.59
CA VAL A 88 -6.36 -3.90 8.20
C VAL A 88 -6.69 -4.42 9.60
N LEU A 89 -6.61 -5.73 9.81
CA LEU A 89 -6.84 -6.35 11.09
C LEU A 89 -5.49 -6.81 11.70
N PRO A 90 -5.16 -6.47 12.95
CA PRO A 90 -6.02 -5.93 14.04
C PRO A 90 -5.85 -4.42 14.32
N LEU A 91 -5.45 -3.58 13.37
CA LEU A 91 -5.03 -2.20 13.62
C LEU A 91 -6.19 -1.20 13.49
N ALA A 92 -6.51 -0.51 14.59
CA ALA A 92 -7.52 0.57 14.60
C ALA A 92 -7.09 1.80 13.76
N ASP A 93 -5.79 1.98 13.55
CA ASP A 93 -5.22 3.16 12.87
C ASP A 93 -5.43 3.12 11.34
N MET A 94 -5.92 2.00 10.80
CA MET A 94 -6.16 1.82 9.36
C MET A 94 -7.24 2.74 8.80
N GLN A 95 -8.24 3.15 9.60
CA GLN A 95 -9.24 4.12 9.15
C GLN A 95 -8.61 5.47 8.84
N VAL A 96 -7.69 5.92 9.70
CA VAL A 96 -6.98 7.18 9.51
C VAL A 96 -6.09 7.11 8.28
N LEU A 97 -5.33 6.01 8.11
CA LEU A 97 -4.49 5.82 6.93
C LEU A 97 -5.32 5.72 5.64
N ALA A 98 -6.44 5.01 5.68
CA ALA A 98 -7.36 4.89 4.54
C ALA A 98 -7.95 6.25 4.10
N SER A 99 -8.20 7.16 5.05
CA SER A 99 -8.72 8.51 4.76
C SER A 99 -7.71 9.45 4.10
N MET A 100 -6.43 9.11 4.10
CA MET A 100 -5.38 9.91 3.45
C MET A 100 -5.29 9.65 1.93
N GLY A 101 -5.81 8.48 1.48
CA GLY A 101 -5.82 8.07 0.07
C GLY A 101 -7.11 8.45 -0.65
N ASP A 102 -7.02 8.60 -1.97
CA ASP A 102 -8.18 8.85 -2.84
C ASP A 102 -8.91 7.53 -3.19
N LEU A 103 -8.16 6.41 -3.15
CA LEU A 103 -8.63 5.05 -3.39
C LEU A 103 -7.88 4.08 -2.48
N LEU A 104 -8.60 3.14 -1.88
CA LEU A 104 -8.04 2.02 -1.13
C LEU A 104 -8.19 0.74 -1.94
N ALA A 105 -7.07 0.13 -2.34
CA ALA A 105 -7.03 -1.19 -2.96
C ALA A 105 -6.94 -2.27 -1.87
N TYR A 106 -8.07 -2.90 -1.53
CA TYR A 106 -8.11 -3.98 -0.54
C TYR A 106 -7.78 -5.32 -1.18
N VAL A 107 -6.56 -5.81 -0.93
CA VAL A 107 -6.07 -7.06 -1.53
C VAL A 107 -6.51 -8.26 -0.69
N VAL A 108 -7.26 -9.17 -1.32
CA VAL A 108 -7.78 -10.41 -0.74
C VAL A 108 -7.05 -11.58 -1.39
N LYS A 109 -6.44 -12.46 -0.58
CA LYS A 109 -5.80 -13.66 -1.11
C LYS A 109 -6.83 -14.77 -1.31
N ALA A 110 -7.00 -15.19 -2.58
CA ALA A 110 -7.91 -16.27 -2.95
C ALA A 110 -7.58 -17.56 -2.18
N SER A 111 -8.61 -18.31 -1.83
CA SER A 111 -8.53 -19.60 -1.11
C SER A 111 -7.87 -19.54 0.29
N MET A 112 -7.44 -18.36 0.76
CA MET A 112 -6.83 -18.19 2.08
C MET A 112 -7.59 -17.22 2.99
N THR A 113 -8.15 -16.13 2.43
CA THR A 113 -8.85 -15.12 3.21
C THR A 113 -10.34 -15.45 3.27
N GLY A 114 -10.84 -15.81 4.43
CA GLY A 114 -12.25 -16.13 4.65
C GLY A 114 -13.17 -14.92 4.41
N ARG A 115 -14.38 -15.16 3.93
CA ARG A 115 -15.39 -14.12 3.64
C ARG A 115 -15.72 -13.28 4.88
N ASP A 116 -15.79 -13.91 6.05
CA ASP A 116 -16.04 -13.25 7.34
C ASP A 116 -14.92 -12.26 7.72
N VAL A 117 -13.66 -12.62 7.40
CA VAL A 117 -12.49 -11.74 7.60
C VAL A 117 -12.57 -10.52 6.69
N VAL A 118 -12.92 -10.72 5.41
CA VAL A 118 -13.13 -9.62 4.46
C VAL A 118 -14.23 -8.68 4.95
N GLN A 119 -15.37 -9.22 5.38
CA GLN A 119 -16.47 -8.40 5.90
C GLN A 119 -16.09 -7.62 7.17
N LYS A 120 -15.30 -8.22 8.07
CA LYS A 120 -14.79 -7.51 9.25
C LYS A 120 -13.85 -6.38 8.86
N ALA A 121 -12.93 -6.63 7.92
CA ALA A 121 -12.01 -5.61 7.44
C ALA A 121 -12.74 -4.43 6.79
N LEU A 122 -13.71 -4.68 5.93
CA LEU A 122 -14.55 -3.63 5.30
C LEU A 122 -15.32 -2.81 6.34
N ARG A 123 -15.83 -3.43 7.41
CA ARG A 123 -16.45 -2.68 8.52
C ARG A 123 -15.47 -1.79 9.27
N VAL A 124 -14.21 -2.22 9.44
CA VAL A 124 -13.15 -1.42 10.07
C VAL A 124 -12.78 -0.23 9.18
N ILE A 125 -12.68 -0.43 7.87
CA ILE A 125 -12.41 0.65 6.91
C ILE A 125 -13.58 1.66 6.93
N GLY A 126 -14.82 1.18 7.00
CA GLY A 126 -16.03 2.01 7.01
C GLY A 126 -16.22 2.75 5.68
N ASP A 127 -16.98 3.84 5.72
CA ASP A 127 -17.31 4.67 4.56
C ASP A 127 -16.28 5.81 4.33
N THR A 128 -15.10 5.71 4.95
CA THR A 128 -14.09 6.80 4.93
C THR A 128 -13.25 6.82 3.66
N ALA A 129 -13.29 5.78 2.84
CA ALA A 129 -12.50 5.69 1.61
C ALA A 129 -13.29 5.04 0.47
N ASN A 130 -12.93 5.40 -0.76
CA ASN A 130 -13.32 4.63 -1.94
C ASN A 130 -12.57 3.29 -1.91
N VAL A 131 -13.28 2.17 -1.83
CA VAL A 131 -12.66 0.84 -1.69
C VAL A 131 -12.85 0.02 -2.96
N GLY A 132 -11.75 -0.36 -3.59
CA GLY A 132 -11.70 -1.41 -4.61
C GLY A 132 -11.18 -2.72 -4.02
N ILE A 133 -11.73 -3.86 -4.40
CA ILE A 133 -11.27 -5.18 -3.95
C ILE A 133 -10.46 -5.83 -5.07
N ILE A 134 -9.23 -6.26 -4.73
CA ILE A 134 -8.36 -7.02 -5.63
C ILE A 134 -8.27 -8.47 -5.13
N LEU A 135 -8.75 -9.43 -5.93
CA LEU A 135 -8.60 -10.84 -5.63
C LEU A 135 -7.26 -11.35 -6.20
N ASN A 136 -6.30 -11.61 -5.32
CA ASN A 136 -4.94 -12.03 -5.68
C ASN A 136 -4.73 -13.52 -5.45
N GLY A 137 -3.82 -14.14 -6.22
CA GLY A 137 -3.44 -15.54 -6.07
C GLY A 137 -4.52 -16.51 -6.55
N LEU A 138 -5.27 -16.15 -7.60
CA LEU A 138 -6.16 -17.07 -8.29
C LEU A 138 -5.33 -18.17 -8.97
N ASP A 139 -5.69 -19.44 -8.71
CA ASP A 139 -5.14 -20.57 -9.44
C ASP A 139 -6.03 -20.81 -10.68
N ALA A 140 -5.42 -20.86 -11.85
CA ALA A 140 -6.11 -21.12 -13.11
C ALA A 140 -6.91 -22.44 -13.11
N HIS A 141 -6.46 -23.44 -12.34
CA HIS A 141 -7.15 -24.73 -12.22
C HIS A 141 -8.37 -24.69 -11.29
N THR A 142 -8.43 -23.73 -10.36
CA THR A 142 -9.54 -23.60 -9.42
C THR A 142 -10.48 -22.43 -9.76
N THR A 143 -10.10 -21.63 -10.77
CA THR A 143 -10.93 -20.51 -11.21
C THR A 143 -12.15 -21.01 -11.98
N PRO A 144 -13.38 -20.61 -11.62
CA PRO A 144 -14.58 -21.02 -12.32
C PRO A 144 -14.52 -20.65 -13.81
N TYR A 145 -15.00 -21.56 -14.67
CA TYR A 145 -14.95 -21.45 -16.14
C TYR A 145 -15.46 -20.10 -16.70
N TYR A 146 -16.47 -19.49 -16.08
CA TYR A 146 -17.01 -18.19 -16.50
C TYR A 146 -16.02 -17.03 -16.28
N MET A 147 -15.19 -17.07 -15.23
CA MET A 147 -14.14 -16.08 -15.01
C MET A 147 -12.97 -16.23 -15.99
N GLN A 148 -12.68 -17.47 -16.42
CA GLN A 148 -11.68 -17.72 -17.45
C GLN A 148 -12.08 -17.13 -18.81
N GLN A 149 -13.35 -17.24 -19.18
CA GLN A 149 -13.85 -16.68 -20.44
C GLN A 149 -13.78 -15.14 -20.49
N GLU A 150 -14.08 -14.44 -19.41
CA GLU A 150 -13.98 -12.98 -19.37
C GLU A 150 -12.53 -12.51 -19.53
N TYR A 151 -11.58 -13.14 -18.84
CA TYR A 151 -10.15 -12.83 -18.98
C TYR A 151 -9.62 -13.00 -20.41
N TYR A 152 -10.02 -14.08 -21.10
CA TYR A 152 -9.63 -14.31 -22.50
C TYR A 152 -10.31 -13.37 -23.49
N ARG A 153 -11.51 -12.88 -23.19
CA ARG A 153 -12.20 -11.89 -24.03
C ARG A 153 -11.53 -10.51 -24.01
N GLU A 154 -11.12 -10.04 -22.84
CA GLU A 154 -10.40 -8.77 -22.69
C GLU A 154 -9.01 -8.82 -23.34
N ALA A 155 -8.26 -9.91 -23.13
CA ALA A 155 -6.96 -10.10 -23.74
C ALA A 155 -7.00 -10.15 -25.29
N HIS A 156 -8.08 -10.62 -25.90
CA HIS A 156 -8.27 -10.60 -27.35
C HIS A 156 -8.71 -9.23 -27.90
N HIS A 157 -9.36 -8.39 -27.08
CA HIS A 157 -9.74 -7.04 -27.52
C HIS A 157 -8.57 -6.05 -27.53
N GLU A 158 -7.52 -6.27 -26.72
CA GLU A 158 -6.30 -5.44 -26.75
C GLU A 158 -5.36 -5.75 -27.92
N GLN A 159 -5.43 -6.96 -28.50
CA GLN A 159 -4.62 -7.32 -29.66
C GLN A 159 -5.19 -6.86 -31.02
N LEU A 160 -6.38 -6.28 -31.04
CA LEU A 160 -7.08 -5.82 -32.25
C LEU A 160 -7.17 -4.29 -32.34
N LYS A 161 -6.44 -3.56 -31.52
CA LYS A 161 -6.23 -2.11 -31.59
C LYS A 161 -4.75 -1.79 -31.83
#